data_6549374080100602dbbd6c949cfb892f
#
_entry.id   6549374080100602dbbd6c949cfb892f
#
_cell.length_a   1.000
_cell.length_b   1.000
_cell.length_c   1.000
_cell.angle_alpha   90.00
_cell.angle_beta   90.00
_cell.angle_gamma   90.00
#
_symmetry.space_group_name_H-M   'P 1'
#
loop_
_entity.id
_entity.type
_entity.pdbx_description
1 polymer ?
#
loop_
_entity_poly.entity_id
_entity_poly.type
_entity_poly.pdbx_seq_one_letter_code
_entity_poly.pdbx_strand_id
1 'polypeptide(L)'
;MRYYVFTDIHGMSKQFDHIVTYMESQGKDYQCFYLGDACDRGPDGFEIMNKLLGNSNIVYLKGNHEDMFVKACRAFYDMAAEEGYTPYEYARAHCFSIVNVPYDSDIGLCMNNGGVSTLDAWLQHGCPRDFVRKIQKLPLKAQVTIEDEKGNLIRTFDMCHAGCIEEEWENDDEEAILWDRTHFSATWNPADNIPHVLIHGHTPTVYLSRYTQDAKYSECQECMPITYSYGTKVDLDTGTFFSNRAWLMDLTTLECFAFGPEGKEEE
;
A
#
# COMPACT_ATOMS: atom_id res chain seq x y z
N MET A 1 -20.65 -12.44 2.95
CA MET A 1 -19.23 -12.12 2.89
C MET A 1 -19.05 -10.63 3.01
N ARG A 2 -18.18 -10.13 3.88
CA ARG A 2 -17.85 -8.69 4.00
C ARG A 2 -16.58 -8.39 3.21
N TYR A 3 -16.50 -7.18 2.69
CA TYR A 3 -15.33 -6.71 1.94
C TYR A 3 -14.75 -5.47 2.60
N TYR A 4 -13.43 -5.49 2.82
CA TYR A 4 -12.70 -4.40 3.45
C TYR A 4 -11.54 -3.94 2.59
N VAL A 5 -11.09 -2.70 2.80
CA VAL A 5 -9.89 -2.18 2.16
C VAL A 5 -9.14 -1.24 3.10
N PHE A 6 -7.81 -1.31 3.10
CA PHE A 6 -6.90 -0.37 3.78
C PHE A 6 -5.55 -0.32 3.07
N THR A 7 -4.70 0.65 3.42
CA THR A 7 -3.46 0.92 2.69
C THR A 7 -2.42 1.64 3.55
N ASP A 8 -1.18 1.77 3.06
CA ASP A 8 -0.12 2.68 3.53
C ASP A 8 0.16 2.60 5.03
N ILE A 9 0.30 1.38 5.56
CA ILE A 9 0.59 1.14 6.99
C ILE A 9 2.02 1.52 7.36
N HIS A 10 2.96 1.41 6.41
CA HIS A 10 4.34 1.85 6.60
C HIS A 10 4.97 1.40 7.91
N GLY A 11 5.01 0.11 8.18
CA GLY A 11 5.68 -0.45 9.34
C GLY A 11 5.02 -0.17 10.70
N MET A 12 3.78 0.33 10.73
CA MET A 12 3.05 0.64 11.96
C MET A 12 2.24 -0.59 12.42
N SER A 13 2.92 -1.54 13.06
CA SER A 13 2.37 -2.87 13.39
C SER A 13 1.18 -2.84 14.33
N LYS A 14 1.12 -1.90 15.27
CA LYS A 14 -0.01 -1.79 16.21
C LYS A 14 -1.31 -1.50 15.48
N GLN A 15 -1.31 -0.50 14.59
CA GLN A 15 -2.48 -0.14 13.79
C GLN A 15 -2.88 -1.28 12.88
N PHE A 16 -1.91 -1.94 12.24
CA PHE A 16 -2.15 -3.14 11.43
C PHE A 16 -2.84 -4.25 12.23
N ASP A 17 -2.29 -4.62 13.39
CA ASP A 17 -2.80 -5.70 14.23
C ASP A 17 -4.21 -5.37 14.77
N HIS A 18 -4.50 -4.10 15.09
CA HIS A 18 -5.83 -3.66 15.49
C HIS A 18 -6.86 -3.77 14.35
N ILE A 19 -6.49 -3.38 13.12
CA ILE A 19 -7.34 -3.55 11.94
C ILE A 19 -7.66 -5.03 11.71
N VAL A 20 -6.64 -5.90 11.71
CA VAL A 20 -6.84 -7.34 11.51
C VAL A 20 -7.72 -7.92 12.60
N THR A 21 -7.46 -7.60 13.87
CA THR A 21 -8.26 -8.04 15.02
C THR A 21 -9.72 -7.58 14.88
N TYR A 22 -9.95 -6.34 14.45
CA TYR A 22 -11.30 -5.82 14.24
C TYR A 22 -12.02 -6.61 13.15
N MET A 23 -11.42 -6.82 11.97
CA MET A 23 -12.04 -7.59 10.89
C MET A 23 -12.40 -9.02 11.34
N GLU A 24 -11.51 -9.70 12.05
CA GLU A 24 -11.73 -11.03 12.60
C GLU A 24 -12.87 -11.07 13.63
N SER A 25 -13.03 -10.00 14.44
CA SER A 25 -14.11 -9.87 15.41
C SER A 25 -15.49 -9.72 14.76
N GLN A 26 -15.55 -9.20 13.52
CA GLN A 26 -16.80 -9.05 12.75
C GLN A 26 -17.29 -10.37 12.13
N GLY A 27 -16.49 -11.42 12.17
CA GLY A 27 -16.79 -12.75 11.65
C GLY A 27 -15.67 -13.28 10.75
N LYS A 28 -15.73 -14.57 10.43
CA LYS A 28 -14.68 -15.23 9.62
C LYS A 28 -14.92 -15.15 8.11
N ASP A 29 -16.09 -14.72 7.68
CA ASP A 29 -16.48 -14.64 6.27
C ASP A 29 -16.25 -13.22 5.74
N TYR A 30 -14.96 -12.88 5.56
CA TYR A 30 -14.54 -11.61 4.98
C TYR A 30 -13.38 -11.78 4.00
N GLN A 31 -13.28 -10.85 3.06
CA GLN A 31 -12.11 -10.61 2.24
C GLN A 31 -11.67 -9.15 2.40
N CYS A 32 -10.38 -8.95 2.52
CA CYS A 32 -9.78 -7.63 2.62
C CYS A 32 -8.82 -7.40 1.46
N PHE A 33 -8.74 -6.16 0.99
CA PHE A 33 -7.76 -5.71 0.01
C PHE A 33 -6.79 -4.76 0.72
N TYR A 34 -5.51 -5.06 0.62
CA TYR A 34 -4.44 -4.19 1.11
C TYR A 34 -3.71 -3.60 -0.09
N LEU A 35 -3.71 -2.27 -0.23
CA LEU A 35 -3.34 -1.62 -1.47
C LEU A 35 -1.84 -1.28 -1.60
N GLY A 36 -0.98 -1.85 -0.75
CA GLY A 36 0.46 -1.65 -0.81
C GLY A 36 1.01 -0.71 0.26
N ASP A 37 2.33 -0.54 0.22
CA ASP A 37 3.10 0.28 1.17
C ASP A 37 3.00 -0.21 2.62
N ALA A 38 3.25 -1.52 2.80
CA ALA A 38 3.34 -2.15 4.11
C ALA A 38 4.66 -1.84 4.81
N CYS A 39 5.71 -1.63 4.03
CA CYS A 39 7.08 -1.46 4.50
C CYS A 39 7.53 0.00 4.56
N ASP A 40 8.75 0.19 5.07
CA ASP A 40 9.46 1.45 5.17
C ASP A 40 8.86 2.45 6.17
N ARG A 41 9.61 3.50 6.49
CA ARG A 41 9.28 4.58 7.43
C ARG A 41 9.15 4.10 8.88
N GLY A 42 8.25 3.17 9.18
CA GLY A 42 8.09 2.56 10.50
C GLY A 42 9.02 1.36 10.73
N PRO A 43 9.07 0.83 11.97
CA PRO A 43 10.04 -0.20 12.34
C PRO A 43 9.70 -1.60 11.84
N ASP A 44 8.41 -1.94 11.63
CA ASP A 44 7.95 -3.33 11.55
C ASP A 44 7.53 -3.74 10.13
N GLY A 45 8.01 -3.02 9.08
CA GLY A 45 7.60 -3.22 7.69
C GLY A 45 7.81 -4.64 7.18
N PHE A 46 9.00 -5.23 7.45
CA PHE A 46 9.30 -6.61 7.05
C PHE A 46 8.34 -7.62 7.71
N GLU A 47 8.00 -7.41 8.98
CA GLU A 47 7.08 -8.27 9.72
C GLU A 47 5.64 -8.16 9.19
N ILE A 48 5.18 -6.94 8.90
CA ILE A 48 3.84 -6.71 8.32
C ILE A 48 3.72 -7.38 6.95
N MET A 49 4.73 -7.23 6.07
CA MET A 49 4.75 -7.94 4.79
C MET A 49 4.64 -9.47 4.97
N ASN A 50 5.33 -10.05 5.96
CA ASN A 50 5.21 -11.47 6.27
C ASN A 50 3.81 -11.87 6.74
N LYS A 51 3.18 -11.07 7.61
CA LYS A 51 1.80 -11.30 8.07
C LYS A 51 0.82 -11.23 6.91
N LEU A 52 0.94 -10.24 6.02
CA LEU A 52 0.12 -10.10 4.82
C LEU A 52 0.25 -11.30 3.89
N LEU A 53 1.47 -11.74 3.59
CA LEU A 53 1.73 -12.92 2.75
C LEU A 53 1.19 -14.23 3.35
N GLY A 54 1.03 -14.28 4.66
CA GLY A 54 0.51 -15.44 5.39
C GLY A 54 -1.01 -15.46 5.58
N ASN A 55 -1.71 -14.35 5.31
CA ASN A 55 -3.15 -14.22 5.56
C ASN A 55 -3.95 -14.42 4.27
N SER A 56 -4.61 -15.57 4.13
CA SER A 56 -5.41 -15.90 2.94
C SER A 56 -6.68 -15.06 2.75
N ASN A 57 -7.12 -14.34 3.78
CA ASN A 57 -8.27 -13.44 3.69
C ASN A 57 -7.89 -12.04 3.18
N ILE A 58 -6.59 -11.78 2.99
CA ILE A 58 -6.12 -10.48 2.50
C ILE A 58 -5.50 -10.63 1.11
N VAL A 59 -6.06 -9.94 0.15
CA VAL A 59 -5.43 -9.72 -1.17
C VAL A 59 -4.45 -8.58 -1.03
N TYR A 60 -3.17 -8.90 -1.08
CA TYR A 60 -2.08 -7.92 -0.94
C TYR A 60 -1.65 -7.44 -2.31
N LEU A 61 -1.84 -6.15 -2.60
CA LEU A 61 -1.36 -5.47 -3.80
C LEU A 61 0.03 -4.88 -3.58
N LYS A 62 0.79 -4.76 -4.67
CA LYS A 62 2.09 -4.12 -4.65
C LYS A 62 1.94 -2.60 -4.56
N GLY A 63 2.66 -1.96 -3.63
CA GLY A 63 2.90 -0.53 -3.61
C GLY A 63 4.30 -0.18 -4.16
N ASN A 64 4.57 1.10 -4.33
CA ASN A 64 5.89 1.54 -4.80
C ASN A 64 7.01 1.26 -3.78
N HIS A 65 6.71 1.19 -2.49
CA HIS A 65 7.69 0.81 -1.47
C HIS A 65 8.04 -0.68 -1.53
N GLU A 66 7.11 -1.58 -1.81
CA GLU A 66 7.40 -2.98 -2.11
C GLU A 66 8.28 -3.12 -3.36
N ASP A 67 8.02 -2.33 -4.41
CA ASP A 67 8.84 -2.34 -5.63
C ASP A 67 10.26 -1.85 -5.38
N MET A 68 10.43 -0.73 -4.66
CA MET A 68 11.73 -0.23 -4.23
C MET A 68 12.50 -1.26 -3.38
N PHE A 69 11.83 -1.91 -2.43
CA PHE A 69 12.42 -2.97 -1.62
C PHE A 69 12.92 -4.14 -2.48
N VAL A 70 12.13 -4.62 -3.43
CA VAL A 70 12.51 -5.70 -4.36
C VAL A 70 13.74 -5.31 -5.18
N LYS A 71 13.75 -4.10 -5.75
CA LYS A 71 14.88 -3.57 -6.55
C LYS A 71 16.14 -3.46 -5.69
N ALA A 72 16.04 -2.91 -4.48
CA ALA A 72 17.15 -2.82 -3.54
C ALA A 72 17.71 -4.19 -3.15
N CYS A 73 16.86 -5.16 -2.82
CA CYS A 73 17.28 -6.52 -2.51
C CYS A 73 18.01 -7.19 -3.68
N ARG A 74 17.56 -6.97 -4.92
CA ARG A 74 18.21 -7.50 -6.12
C ARG A 74 19.58 -6.90 -6.33
N ALA A 75 19.69 -5.58 -6.29
CA ALA A 75 20.97 -4.89 -6.37
C ALA A 75 21.95 -5.42 -5.32
N PHE A 76 21.46 -5.68 -4.11
CA PHE A 76 22.27 -6.25 -3.03
C PHE A 76 22.73 -7.69 -3.33
N TYR A 77 21.88 -8.53 -3.94
CA TYR A 77 22.28 -9.88 -4.37
C TYR A 77 23.34 -9.83 -5.46
N ASP A 78 23.24 -8.89 -6.39
CA ASP A 78 24.18 -8.77 -7.51
C ASP A 78 25.56 -8.29 -7.01
N MET A 79 25.59 -7.26 -6.17
CA MET A 79 26.85 -6.77 -5.53
C MET A 79 27.54 -7.87 -4.70
N ALA A 80 26.79 -8.62 -3.92
CA ALA A 80 27.35 -9.72 -3.14
C ALA A 80 27.92 -10.83 -4.02
N ALA A 81 27.24 -11.17 -5.12
CA ALA A 81 27.65 -12.21 -6.06
C ALA A 81 28.92 -11.80 -6.84
N GLU A 82 29.06 -10.53 -7.22
CA GLU A 82 30.25 -9.99 -7.93
C GLU A 82 31.51 -10.16 -7.08
N GLU A 83 31.40 -10.04 -5.75
CA GLU A 83 32.52 -10.21 -4.82
C GLU A 83 32.63 -11.64 -4.24
N GLY A 84 31.76 -12.55 -4.66
CA GLY A 84 31.76 -13.95 -4.22
C GLY A 84 31.22 -14.19 -2.82
N TYR A 85 30.43 -13.27 -2.28
CA TYR A 85 29.79 -13.39 -0.98
C TYR A 85 28.32 -13.82 -1.08
N THR A 86 27.79 -14.37 0.01
CA THR A 86 26.33 -14.31 0.22
C THR A 86 25.93 -12.87 0.60
N PRO A 87 24.68 -12.45 0.37
CA PRO A 87 24.24 -11.09 0.76
C PRO A 87 24.48 -10.75 2.22
N TYR A 88 24.28 -11.72 3.12
CA TYR A 88 24.53 -11.54 4.55
C TYR A 88 26.02 -11.36 4.88
N GLU A 89 26.90 -12.17 4.27
CA GLU A 89 28.36 -12.03 4.42
C GLU A 89 28.85 -10.71 3.85
N TYR A 90 28.32 -10.30 2.68
CA TYR A 90 28.63 -9.02 2.05
C TYR A 90 28.29 -7.84 2.97
N ALA A 91 27.09 -7.83 3.53
CA ALA A 91 26.67 -6.79 4.47
C ALA A 91 27.60 -6.69 5.69
N ARG A 92 28.02 -7.84 6.24
CA ARG A 92 28.94 -7.88 7.37
C ARG A 92 30.37 -7.45 7.01
N ALA A 93 30.87 -7.86 5.84
CA ALA A 93 32.23 -7.55 5.40
C ALA A 93 32.41 -6.06 5.11
N HIS A 94 31.38 -5.41 4.57
CA HIS A 94 31.44 -4.00 4.15
C HIS A 94 30.86 -3.03 5.17
N CYS A 95 30.53 -3.49 6.39
CA CYS A 95 29.90 -2.66 7.42
C CYS A 95 28.79 -1.82 6.81
N PHE A 96 27.79 -2.47 6.18
CA PHE A 96 26.79 -1.81 5.35
C PHE A 96 26.28 -0.55 6.02
N SER A 97 26.70 0.59 5.50
CA SER A 97 26.42 1.92 6.04
C SER A 97 25.77 2.75 4.95
N ILE A 98 24.66 3.37 5.29
CA ILE A 98 23.91 4.32 4.46
C ILE A 98 24.84 5.34 3.77
N VAL A 99 25.94 5.72 4.42
CA VAL A 99 26.86 6.80 3.99
C VAL A 99 27.58 6.47 2.68
N ASN A 100 27.69 5.20 2.29
CA ASN A 100 28.46 4.77 1.13
C ASN A 100 27.62 4.27 -0.06
N VAL A 101 26.29 4.34 0.03
CA VAL A 101 25.38 3.92 -1.06
C VAL A 101 25.11 5.12 -1.97
N PRO A 102 25.34 5.02 -3.30
CA PRO A 102 24.98 6.10 -4.22
C PRO A 102 23.48 6.42 -4.11
N TYR A 103 23.17 7.71 -4.04
CA TYR A 103 21.79 8.20 -3.86
C TYR A 103 20.84 7.75 -4.97
N ASP A 104 21.35 7.67 -6.20
CA ASP A 104 20.65 7.30 -7.42
C ASP A 104 20.61 5.78 -7.70
N SER A 105 21.15 4.97 -6.78
CA SER A 105 21.03 3.51 -6.86
C SER A 105 19.70 3.00 -6.30
N ASP A 106 19.27 1.81 -6.70
CA ASP A 106 18.04 1.15 -6.19
C ASP A 106 18.07 1.04 -4.65
N ILE A 107 19.24 0.73 -4.08
CA ILE A 107 19.40 0.68 -2.63
C ILE A 107 19.27 2.09 -2.04
N GLY A 108 19.94 3.08 -2.63
CA GLY A 108 19.86 4.46 -2.20
C GLY A 108 18.46 5.02 -2.27
N LEU A 109 17.73 4.73 -3.35
CA LEU A 109 16.33 5.13 -3.50
C LEU A 109 15.44 4.55 -2.39
N CYS A 110 15.54 3.24 -2.14
CA CYS A 110 14.79 2.59 -1.07
C CYS A 110 15.11 3.20 0.30
N MET A 111 16.41 3.36 0.63
CA MET A 111 16.85 3.91 1.91
C MET A 111 16.38 5.36 2.13
N ASN A 112 16.44 6.20 1.10
CA ASN A 112 16.05 7.61 1.17
C ASN A 112 14.52 7.79 1.30
N ASN A 113 13.74 6.76 0.91
CA ASN A 113 12.29 6.71 1.11
C ASN A 113 11.88 6.02 2.44
N GLY A 114 12.83 5.77 3.33
CA GLY A 114 12.58 5.23 4.67
C GLY A 114 12.78 3.73 4.79
N GLY A 115 13.39 3.06 3.79
CA GLY A 115 13.56 1.61 3.72
C GLY A 115 14.66 1.02 4.61
N VAL A 116 15.35 1.84 5.40
CA VAL A 116 16.46 1.37 6.24
C VAL A 116 16.05 0.27 7.20
N SER A 117 14.95 0.47 7.94
CA SER A 117 14.44 -0.52 8.91
C SER A 117 14.02 -1.83 8.24
N THR A 118 13.41 -1.73 7.06
CA THR A 118 12.96 -2.89 6.28
C THR A 118 14.13 -3.70 5.76
N LEU A 119 15.12 -3.03 5.17
CA LEU A 119 16.34 -3.69 4.68
C LEU A 119 17.17 -4.31 5.82
N ASP A 120 17.29 -3.63 6.95
CA ASP A 120 17.98 -4.15 8.13
C ASP A 120 17.30 -5.41 8.66
N ALA A 121 15.98 -5.40 8.81
CA ALA A 121 15.23 -6.59 9.21
C ALA A 121 15.39 -7.74 8.20
N TRP A 122 15.34 -7.47 6.90
CA TRP A 122 15.57 -8.46 5.85
C TRP A 122 16.98 -9.08 5.94
N LEU A 123 18.00 -8.26 6.20
CA LEU A 123 19.37 -8.72 6.42
C LEU A 123 19.47 -9.62 7.67
N GLN A 124 18.85 -9.20 8.79
CA GLN A 124 18.83 -9.98 10.03
C GLN A 124 18.16 -11.34 9.86
N HIS A 125 17.18 -11.44 8.95
CA HIS A 125 16.51 -12.71 8.62
C HIS A 125 17.26 -13.55 7.57
N GLY A 126 18.51 -13.20 7.26
CA GLY A 126 19.37 -13.98 6.36
C GLY A 126 19.06 -13.76 4.87
N CYS A 127 18.51 -12.63 4.50
CA CYS A 127 18.26 -12.24 3.10
C CYS A 127 17.41 -13.26 2.33
N PRO A 128 16.19 -13.57 2.76
CA PRO A 128 15.41 -14.67 2.19
C PRO A 128 14.95 -14.37 0.76
N ARG A 129 15.52 -15.07 -0.23
CA ARG A 129 15.20 -14.88 -1.67
C ARG A 129 13.75 -15.20 -2.01
N ASP A 130 13.17 -16.23 -1.37
CA ASP A 130 11.78 -16.61 -1.66
C ASP A 130 10.78 -15.58 -1.17
N PHE A 131 11.08 -14.87 -0.09
CA PHE A 131 10.30 -13.72 0.37
C PHE A 131 10.30 -12.61 -0.68
N VAL A 132 11.47 -12.18 -1.16
CA VAL A 132 11.59 -11.15 -2.21
C VAL A 132 10.85 -11.55 -3.49
N ARG A 133 10.92 -12.83 -3.89
CA ARG A 133 10.17 -13.35 -5.05
C ARG A 133 8.66 -13.29 -4.86
N LYS A 134 8.15 -13.50 -3.64
CA LYS A 134 6.72 -13.37 -3.33
C LYS A 134 6.27 -11.92 -3.43
N ILE A 135 7.03 -10.99 -2.83
CA ILE A 135 6.74 -9.55 -2.92
C ILE A 135 6.78 -9.08 -4.38
N GLN A 136 7.77 -9.50 -5.15
CA GLN A 136 7.86 -9.15 -6.57
C GLN A 136 6.61 -9.55 -7.38
N LYS A 137 5.98 -10.68 -7.02
CA LYS A 137 4.82 -11.24 -7.73
C LYS A 137 3.48 -10.75 -7.22
N LEU A 138 3.44 -9.80 -6.30
CA LEU A 138 2.20 -9.22 -5.83
C LEU A 138 1.42 -8.63 -7.02
N PRO A 139 0.09 -8.79 -7.04
CA PRO A 139 -0.75 -8.17 -8.05
C PRO A 139 -0.69 -6.64 -7.94
N LEU A 140 -0.88 -5.96 -9.06
CA LEU A 140 -0.88 -4.49 -9.15
C LEU A 140 -2.27 -3.91 -8.87
N LYS A 141 -3.31 -4.67 -9.17
CA LYS A 141 -4.71 -4.22 -9.10
C LYS A 141 -5.63 -5.33 -8.65
N ALA A 142 -6.76 -4.96 -8.11
CA ALA A 142 -7.86 -5.86 -7.76
C ALA A 142 -9.20 -5.21 -8.10
N GLN A 143 -10.22 -6.04 -8.22
CA GLN A 143 -11.58 -5.58 -8.47
C GLN A 143 -12.56 -6.43 -7.66
N VAL A 144 -13.60 -5.81 -7.13
CA VAL A 144 -14.73 -6.51 -6.52
C VAL A 144 -16.03 -5.81 -6.88
N THR A 145 -17.03 -6.59 -7.24
CA THR A 145 -18.40 -6.08 -7.51
C THR A 145 -19.32 -6.47 -6.38
N ILE A 146 -20.05 -5.50 -5.85
CA ILE A 146 -21.03 -5.69 -4.80
C ILE A 146 -22.42 -5.84 -5.44
N GLU A 147 -23.16 -6.86 -5.00
CA GLU A 147 -24.52 -7.16 -5.43
C GLU A 147 -25.51 -6.91 -4.30
N ASP A 148 -26.76 -6.57 -4.65
CA ASP A 148 -27.87 -6.53 -3.70
C ASP A 148 -28.38 -7.94 -3.35
N GLU A 149 -29.31 -8.03 -2.42
CA GLU A 149 -29.93 -9.31 -2.00
C GLU A 149 -30.66 -10.06 -3.13
N LYS A 150 -30.91 -9.40 -4.27
CA LYS A 150 -31.54 -9.97 -5.45
C LYS A 150 -30.54 -10.37 -6.53
N GLY A 151 -29.23 -10.14 -6.31
CA GLY A 151 -28.17 -10.39 -7.27
C GLY A 151 -28.05 -9.32 -8.34
N ASN A 152 -28.60 -8.12 -8.15
CA ASN A 152 -28.35 -7.00 -9.04
C ASN A 152 -27.01 -6.34 -8.66
N LEU A 153 -26.19 -6.04 -9.66
CA LEU A 153 -24.92 -5.33 -9.49
C LEU A 153 -25.19 -3.90 -9.01
N ILE A 154 -24.65 -3.54 -7.85
CA ILE A 154 -24.82 -2.20 -7.27
C ILE A 154 -23.63 -1.32 -7.67
N ARG A 155 -22.39 -1.82 -7.52
CA ARG A 155 -21.16 -1.05 -7.69
C ARG A 155 -19.96 -1.96 -7.85
N THR A 156 -19.02 -1.54 -8.65
CA THR A 156 -17.69 -2.15 -8.75
C THR A 156 -16.66 -1.24 -8.09
N PHE A 157 -15.81 -1.84 -7.28
CA PHE A 157 -14.62 -1.19 -6.72
C PHE A 157 -13.39 -1.67 -7.47
N ASP A 158 -12.72 -0.74 -8.11
CA ASP A 158 -11.42 -0.92 -8.74
C ASP A 158 -10.36 -0.45 -7.75
N MET A 159 -9.31 -1.22 -7.55
CA MET A 159 -8.31 -0.96 -6.51
C MET A 159 -6.90 -1.11 -7.05
N CYS A 160 -6.07 -0.10 -6.83
CA CYS A 160 -4.63 -0.13 -7.09
C CYS A 160 -3.92 0.79 -6.10
N HIS A 161 -2.59 0.80 -6.12
CA HIS A 161 -1.83 1.54 -5.11
C HIS A 161 -1.91 3.05 -5.27
N ALA A 162 -1.39 3.62 -6.38
CA ALA A 162 -1.30 5.07 -6.52
C ALA A 162 -2.54 5.72 -7.15
N GLY A 163 -3.44 4.92 -7.77
CA GLY A 163 -4.48 5.39 -8.66
C GLY A 163 -3.96 5.48 -10.09
N CYS A 164 -4.87 5.63 -11.05
CA CYS A 164 -4.55 5.71 -12.47
C CYS A 164 -5.74 6.27 -13.27
N ILE A 165 -5.56 6.48 -14.57
CA ILE A 165 -6.64 6.68 -15.54
C ILE A 165 -7.01 5.34 -16.20
N GLU A 166 -8.15 5.29 -16.92
CA GLU A 166 -8.67 4.05 -17.52
C GLU A 166 -7.69 3.40 -18.49
N GLU A 167 -6.99 4.19 -19.31
CA GLU A 167 -6.01 3.68 -20.27
C GLU A 167 -4.83 2.98 -19.58
N GLU A 168 -4.33 3.53 -18.50
CA GLU A 168 -3.24 2.95 -17.69
C GLU A 168 -3.70 1.68 -17.00
N TRP A 169 -4.94 1.67 -16.50
CA TRP A 169 -5.57 0.49 -15.93
C TRP A 169 -5.70 -0.65 -16.95
N GLU A 170 -6.21 -0.35 -18.15
CA GLU A 170 -6.40 -1.35 -19.21
C GLU A 170 -5.08 -1.93 -19.70
N ASN A 171 -4.03 -1.11 -19.76
CA ASN A 171 -2.71 -1.50 -20.26
C ASN A 171 -1.79 -2.13 -19.20
N ASP A 172 -2.23 -2.27 -17.92
CA ASP A 172 -1.39 -2.71 -16.80
C ASP A 172 -0.10 -1.88 -16.66
N ASP A 173 -0.21 -0.55 -16.82
CA ASP A 173 0.94 0.35 -16.68
C ASP A 173 1.45 0.37 -15.24
N GLU A 174 2.48 -0.45 -14.99
CA GLU A 174 3.02 -0.66 -13.64
C GLU A 174 3.56 0.64 -13.04
N GLU A 175 4.21 1.49 -13.83
CA GLU A 175 4.76 2.76 -13.33
C GLU A 175 3.64 3.71 -12.93
N ALA A 176 2.60 3.86 -13.76
CA ALA A 176 1.45 4.67 -13.43
C ALA A 176 0.71 4.14 -12.19
N ILE A 177 0.40 2.84 -12.16
CA ILE A 177 -0.33 2.19 -11.05
C ILE A 177 0.41 2.32 -9.72
N LEU A 178 1.75 2.39 -9.73
CA LEU A 178 2.57 2.48 -8.51
C LEU A 178 2.93 3.92 -8.11
N TRP A 179 2.96 4.89 -9.04
CA TRP A 179 3.58 6.20 -8.77
C TRP A 179 2.76 7.40 -9.22
N ASP A 180 1.75 7.24 -10.08
CA ASP A 180 1.10 8.39 -10.72
C ASP A 180 0.34 9.28 -9.73
N ARG A 181 0.33 10.56 -10.07
CA ARG A 181 -0.46 11.60 -9.41
C ARG A 181 -1.23 12.48 -10.40
N THR A 182 -1.14 12.19 -11.70
CA THR A 182 -1.84 12.97 -12.74
C THR A 182 -3.32 12.62 -12.79
N HIS A 183 -3.69 11.41 -12.38
CA HIS A 183 -5.07 10.92 -12.33
C HIS A 183 -5.99 11.76 -11.43
N PHE A 184 -5.47 12.58 -10.50
CA PHE A 184 -6.30 13.39 -9.60
C PHE A 184 -7.18 14.40 -10.34
N SER A 185 -6.80 14.84 -11.54
CA SER A 185 -7.59 15.75 -12.38
C SER A 185 -8.60 15.02 -13.28
N ALA A 186 -8.53 13.71 -13.39
CA ALA A 186 -9.41 12.90 -14.23
C ALA A 186 -10.57 12.27 -13.42
N THR A 187 -11.70 12.05 -14.09
CA THR A 187 -12.79 11.23 -13.53
C THR A 187 -12.48 9.75 -13.72
N TRP A 188 -13.10 8.87 -12.94
CA TRP A 188 -13.07 7.43 -13.14
C TRP A 188 -14.41 6.97 -13.66
N ASN A 189 -14.47 6.48 -14.89
CA ASN A 189 -15.71 6.08 -15.54
C ASN A 189 -15.48 5.03 -16.63
N PRO A 190 -15.08 3.79 -16.24
CA PRO A 190 -14.93 2.69 -17.19
C PRO A 190 -16.17 2.46 -18.05
N ALA A 191 -15.96 2.01 -19.30
CA ALA A 191 -16.97 1.98 -20.36
C ALA A 191 -17.98 0.82 -20.22
N ASP A 192 -18.29 0.35 -19.02
CA ASP A 192 -19.39 -0.54 -18.76
C ASP A 192 -20.55 0.22 -18.11
N ASN A 193 -21.73 -0.38 -18.01
CA ASN A 193 -22.93 0.29 -17.49
C ASN A 193 -23.09 0.12 -15.98
N ILE A 194 -22.00 -0.14 -15.25
CA ILE A 194 -21.98 -0.34 -13.79
C ILE A 194 -21.32 0.89 -13.14
N PRO A 195 -21.81 1.41 -12.01
CA PRO A 195 -21.09 2.44 -11.28
C PRO A 195 -19.75 1.92 -10.74
N HIS A 196 -18.65 2.56 -11.12
CA HIS A 196 -17.32 2.24 -10.66
C HIS A 196 -16.81 3.26 -9.64
N VAL A 197 -15.99 2.78 -8.69
CA VAL A 197 -15.23 3.61 -7.76
C VAL A 197 -13.79 3.11 -7.72
N LEU A 198 -12.85 3.97 -8.07
CA LEU A 198 -11.43 3.70 -7.90
C LEU A 198 -11.00 4.01 -6.47
N ILE A 199 -10.45 3.02 -5.78
CA ILE A 199 -9.87 3.19 -4.44
C ILE A 199 -8.36 3.06 -4.52
N HIS A 200 -7.65 3.99 -3.91
CA HIS A 200 -6.20 4.04 -3.92
C HIS A 200 -5.62 4.62 -2.62
N GLY A 201 -4.30 4.63 -2.51
CA GLY A 201 -3.49 5.24 -1.47
C GLY A 201 -2.36 6.10 -2.01
N HIS A 202 -1.12 5.88 -1.55
CA HIS A 202 0.13 6.46 -2.05
C HIS A 202 0.34 7.95 -1.77
N THR A 203 -0.67 8.76 -1.93
CA THR A 203 -0.58 10.22 -1.75
C THR A 203 -1.39 10.63 -0.54
N PRO A 204 -0.73 10.94 0.59
CA PRO A 204 -1.45 11.31 1.80
C PRO A 204 -2.50 12.40 1.57
N THR A 205 -3.72 12.15 2.03
CA THR A 205 -4.89 13.02 1.80
C THR A 205 -4.66 14.49 2.16
N VAL A 206 -3.80 14.78 3.15
CA VAL A 206 -3.40 16.13 3.53
C VAL A 206 -2.62 16.87 2.43
N TYR A 207 -2.12 16.15 1.42
CA TYR A 207 -1.38 16.74 0.30
C TYR A 207 -2.21 16.87 -0.98
N LEU A 208 -3.47 16.45 -0.99
CA LEU A 208 -4.33 16.48 -2.19
C LEU A 208 -4.44 17.88 -2.80
N SER A 209 -4.42 18.94 -1.99
CA SER A 209 -4.43 20.33 -2.48
C SER A 209 -3.27 20.67 -3.42
N ARG A 210 -2.22 19.86 -3.45
CA ARG A 210 -1.08 20.04 -4.37
C ARG A 210 -1.35 19.49 -5.77
N TYR A 211 -2.30 18.58 -5.90
CA TYR A 211 -2.57 17.79 -7.11
C TYR A 211 -3.94 18.08 -7.73
N THR A 212 -4.86 18.66 -6.98
CA THR A 212 -6.18 19.06 -7.47
C THR A 212 -6.46 20.52 -7.21
N GLN A 213 -7.15 21.17 -8.14
CA GLN A 213 -7.61 22.58 -8.00
C GLN A 213 -8.99 22.66 -7.34
N ASP A 214 -9.60 21.55 -6.94
CA ASP A 214 -10.87 21.55 -6.24
C ASP A 214 -10.69 22.20 -4.85
N ALA A 215 -11.26 23.40 -4.69
CA ALA A 215 -11.17 24.20 -3.47
C ALA A 215 -11.63 23.45 -2.21
N LYS A 216 -12.50 22.43 -2.36
CA LYS A 216 -12.95 21.58 -1.26
C LYS A 216 -11.79 20.83 -0.58
N TYR A 217 -10.71 20.54 -1.30
CA TYR A 217 -9.55 19.80 -0.78
C TYR A 217 -8.37 20.71 -0.41
N SER A 218 -8.42 22.00 -0.75
CA SER A 218 -7.39 22.97 -0.36
C SER A 218 -7.31 23.20 1.15
N GLU A 219 -8.36 22.86 1.88
CA GLU A 219 -8.49 23.03 3.33
C GLU A 219 -8.42 21.69 4.11
N CYS A 220 -8.17 20.56 3.44
CA CYS A 220 -8.07 19.28 4.13
C CYS A 220 -6.81 19.26 5.00
N GLN A 221 -6.98 19.51 6.30
CA GLN A 221 -5.92 19.47 7.31
C GLN A 221 -6.00 18.20 8.16
N GLU A 222 -7.01 17.38 7.95
CA GLU A 222 -7.24 16.15 8.72
C GLU A 222 -6.75 14.92 7.95
N CYS A 223 -6.07 14.03 8.68
CA CYS A 223 -5.60 12.76 8.16
C CYS A 223 -6.77 11.76 8.14
N MET A 224 -7.66 11.88 7.16
CA MET A 224 -8.85 11.04 7.00
C MET A 224 -9.07 10.66 5.53
N PRO A 225 -9.79 9.56 5.24
CA PRO A 225 -10.16 9.17 3.88
C PRO A 225 -10.93 10.28 3.16
N ILE A 226 -10.67 10.44 1.86
CA ILE A 226 -11.33 11.46 1.04
C ILE A 226 -11.99 10.83 -0.17
N THR A 227 -13.28 11.08 -0.33
CA THR A 227 -14.01 10.78 -1.57
C THR A 227 -14.02 12.02 -2.46
N TYR A 228 -13.60 11.88 -3.71
CA TYR A 228 -13.46 12.98 -4.64
C TYR A 228 -13.91 12.60 -6.07
N SER A 229 -13.71 13.49 -7.06
CA SER A 229 -14.09 13.26 -8.45
C SER A 229 -15.55 12.82 -8.61
N TYR A 230 -16.48 13.61 -8.01
CA TYR A 230 -17.93 13.32 -8.01
C TYR A 230 -18.32 11.98 -7.40
N GLY A 231 -17.52 11.45 -6.46
CA GLY A 231 -17.77 10.18 -5.79
C GLY A 231 -17.24 8.95 -6.53
N THR A 232 -16.48 9.15 -7.59
CA THR A 232 -15.92 8.04 -8.39
C THR A 232 -14.52 7.62 -7.92
N LYS A 233 -13.91 8.35 -6.98
CA LYS A 233 -12.59 8.02 -6.44
C LYS A 233 -12.55 8.18 -4.92
N VAL A 234 -11.78 7.31 -4.26
CA VAL A 234 -11.50 7.36 -2.82
C VAL A 234 -10.00 7.24 -2.60
N ASP A 235 -9.43 8.21 -1.89
CA ASP A 235 -8.07 8.13 -1.38
C ASP A 235 -8.09 7.71 0.09
N LEU A 236 -7.42 6.61 0.42
CA LEU A 236 -7.33 6.04 1.76
C LEU A 236 -5.97 6.26 2.43
N ASP A 237 -4.96 6.83 1.73
CA ASP A 237 -3.69 7.15 2.38
C ASP A 237 -3.84 8.37 3.29
N THR A 238 -3.96 8.13 4.56
CA THR A 238 -4.10 9.16 5.58
C THR A 238 -2.79 9.50 6.28
N GLY A 239 -1.66 9.02 5.72
CA GLY A 239 -0.34 9.23 6.27
C GLY A 239 -0.13 8.55 7.62
N THR A 240 -0.45 7.27 7.73
CA THR A 240 -0.39 6.48 8.98
C THR A 240 0.90 6.70 9.76
N PHE A 241 2.04 6.78 9.07
CA PHE A 241 3.35 6.97 9.68
C PHE A 241 3.48 8.27 10.49
N PHE A 242 2.93 9.38 10.02
CA PHE A 242 3.02 10.67 10.72
C PHE A 242 1.75 11.05 11.49
N SER A 243 0.58 10.57 11.04
CA SER A 243 -0.69 10.78 11.75
C SER A 243 -0.85 9.85 12.95
N ASN A 244 -0.10 8.75 12.95
CA ASN A 244 -0.22 7.64 13.90
C ASN A 244 -1.62 6.98 13.89
N ARG A 245 -2.36 7.15 12.78
CA ARG A 245 -3.73 6.70 12.59
C ARG A 245 -3.89 6.03 11.24
N ALA A 246 -4.35 4.79 11.22
CA ALA A 246 -4.71 4.04 10.01
C ALA A 246 -6.22 3.97 9.83
N TRP A 247 -6.68 3.80 8.61
CA TRP A 247 -8.11 3.72 8.31
C TRP A 247 -8.44 2.43 7.57
N LEU A 248 -9.57 1.83 7.94
CA LEU A 248 -10.19 0.69 7.29
C LEU A 248 -11.53 1.12 6.73
N MET A 249 -11.79 0.82 5.44
CA MET A 249 -13.10 1.05 4.82
C MET A 249 -13.83 -0.28 4.62
N ASP A 250 -15.09 -0.35 5.06
CA ASP A 250 -16.02 -1.44 4.70
C ASP A 250 -16.68 -1.11 3.36
N LEU A 251 -16.39 -1.91 2.33
CA LEU A 251 -16.91 -1.68 0.97
C LEU A 251 -18.41 -1.95 0.84
N THR A 252 -18.99 -2.66 1.81
CA THR A 252 -20.43 -2.97 1.81
C THR A 252 -21.24 -1.80 2.34
N THR A 253 -20.80 -1.17 3.42
CA THR A 253 -21.50 -0.05 4.08
C THR A 253 -20.94 1.32 3.68
N LEU A 254 -19.73 1.38 3.13
CA LEU A 254 -18.92 2.57 2.85
C LEU A 254 -18.50 3.32 4.13
N GLU A 255 -18.60 2.67 5.29
CA GLU A 255 -18.12 3.23 6.55
C GLU A 255 -16.61 3.11 6.65
N CYS A 256 -15.97 4.15 7.20
CA CYS A 256 -14.55 4.17 7.48
C CYS A 256 -14.32 4.17 8.99
N PHE A 257 -13.33 3.40 9.44
CA PHE A 257 -12.99 3.22 10.85
C PHE A 257 -11.53 3.60 11.07
N ALA A 258 -11.27 4.45 12.05
CA ALA A 258 -9.92 4.87 12.44
C ALA A 258 -9.33 3.94 13.50
N PHE A 259 -8.03 3.66 13.38
CA PHE A 259 -7.26 2.82 14.30
C PHE A 259 -5.97 3.52 14.69
N GLY A 260 -5.88 3.92 15.95
CA GLY A 260 -4.67 4.41 16.58
C GLY A 260 -3.84 3.29 17.20
N PRO A 261 -2.73 3.64 17.91
CA PRO A 261 -1.88 2.68 18.60
C PRO A 261 -2.54 1.99 19.79
N GLU A 262 -3.69 2.51 20.26
CA GLU A 262 -4.45 1.95 21.38
C GLU A 262 -5.70 1.17 20.91
N GLY A 263 -5.99 1.14 19.61
CA GLY A 263 -7.11 0.40 19.02
C GLY A 263 -8.01 1.27 18.15
N LYS A 264 -9.24 0.74 17.90
CA LYS A 264 -10.26 1.49 17.17
C LYS A 264 -10.63 2.75 17.93
N GLU A 265 -10.62 3.87 17.21
CA GLU A 265 -11.03 5.15 17.79
C GLU A 265 -12.56 5.28 17.74
N GLU A 266 -13.16 5.86 18.80
CA GLU A 266 -14.56 6.27 18.81
C GLU A 266 -14.66 7.67 18.17
N GLU A 267 -15.64 7.87 17.29
CA GLU A 267 -15.94 9.16 16.67
C GLU A 267 -16.55 10.15 17.69
#